data_c6c4ac1298fd6af2b8eb77cc1cc96f24
#
_entry.id   c6c4ac1298fd6af2b8eb77cc1cc96f24
#
_cell.length_a   1.000
_cell.length_b   1.000
_cell.length_c   1.000
_cell.angle_alpha   90.00
_cell.angle_beta   90.00
_cell.angle_gamma   90.00
#
_symmetry.space_group_name_H-M   'P 1'
#
loop_
_entity.id
_entity.type
_entity.pdbx_description
1 polymer ?
#
loop_
_entity_poly.entity_id
_entity_poly.type
_entity_poly.pdbx_seq_one_letter_code
_entity_poly.pdbx_strand_id
1 'polypeptide(L)'
;MHQIRYSTKFISYKDLKPFMADLKLVYKADTEDLALTALEDLEEKWGKKYPASIGSWRNNWTQLSTYFKYPSEIRKLIYTTNSVENFNRQLRKVTKSKTIFPTDDALFKMLYLAMMDATKKWTGKAWDWGLTLDQLCIYLGSGFSQRISIKHRFNRISRVNKRPIFSAPLTCNRIHATK
;
A
#
# COMPACT_ATOMS: atom_id res chain seq x y z
N MET A 1 8.34 -6.50 -4.28
CA MET A 1 9.15 -5.65 -3.37
C MET A 1 10.18 -6.44 -2.55
N HIS A 2 9.80 -7.51 -1.85
CA HIS A 2 10.75 -8.33 -1.05
C HIS A 2 11.86 -8.96 -1.90
N GLN A 3 11.55 -9.47 -3.08
CA GLN A 3 12.54 -10.05 -4.00
C GLN A 3 13.63 -9.04 -4.38
N ILE A 4 13.27 -7.81 -4.70
CA ILE A 4 14.23 -6.74 -5.03
C ILE A 4 15.14 -6.44 -3.82
N ARG A 5 14.59 -6.34 -2.62
CA ARG A 5 15.37 -6.12 -1.38
C ARG A 5 16.30 -7.30 -1.08
N TYR A 6 15.85 -8.53 -1.34
CA TYR A 6 16.67 -9.70 -1.16
C TYR A 6 17.86 -9.69 -2.13
N SER A 7 17.63 -9.36 -3.39
CA SER A 7 18.69 -9.27 -4.40
C SER A 7 19.79 -8.27 -4.02
N THR A 8 19.42 -7.14 -3.44
CA THR A 8 20.40 -6.09 -3.05
C THR A 8 21.23 -6.45 -1.83
N LYS A 9 20.80 -7.42 -1.03
CA LYS A 9 21.48 -7.82 0.21
C LYS A 9 22.87 -8.38 -0.01
N PHE A 10 23.09 -9.03 -1.16
CA PHE A 10 24.35 -9.73 -1.48
C PHE A 10 25.26 -8.93 -2.43
N ILE A 11 24.88 -7.68 -2.75
CA ILE A 11 25.59 -6.87 -3.74
C ILE A 11 26.47 -5.83 -3.05
N SER A 12 27.72 -5.72 -3.54
CA SER A 12 28.65 -4.71 -3.08
C SER A 12 28.07 -3.29 -3.30
N TYR A 13 28.35 -2.38 -2.38
CA TYR A 13 27.88 -1.00 -2.48
C TYR A 13 28.30 -0.30 -3.79
N LYS A 14 29.49 -0.61 -4.31
CA LYS A 14 29.99 -0.06 -5.58
C LYS A 14 29.13 -0.45 -6.79
N ASP A 15 28.62 -1.69 -6.79
CA ASP A 15 27.87 -2.26 -7.91
C ASP A 15 26.34 -2.10 -7.72
N LEU A 16 25.90 -1.64 -6.55
CA LEU A 16 24.48 -1.56 -6.21
C LEU A 16 23.69 -0.68 -7.19
N LYS A 17 24.20 0.49 -7.53
CA LYS A 17 23.52 1.40 -8.46
C LYS A 17 23.40 0.82 -9.88
N PRO A 18 24.49 0.37 -10.53
CA PRO A 18 24.39 -0.23 -11.87
C PRO A 18 23.57 -1.51 -11.88
N PHE A 19 23.72 -2.40 -10.89
CA PHE A 19 22.90 -3.60 -10.77
C PHE A 19 21.41 -3.26 -10.65
N MET A 20 21.04 -2.29 -9.84
CA MET A 20 19.66 -1.87 -9.68
C MET A 20 19.09 -1.21 -10.94
N ALA A 21 19.91 -0.56 -11.75
CA ALA A 21 19.49 -0.03 -13.03
C ALA A 21 19.13 -1.15 -14.01
N ASP A 22 19.99 -2.16 -14.10
CA ASP A 22 19.77 -3.33 -14.97
C ASP A 22 18.58 -4.16 -14.44
N LEU A 23 18.52 -4.44 -13.15
CA LEU A 23 17.39 -5.16 -12.53
C LEU A 23 16.05 -4.44 -12.75
N LYS A 24 16.05 -3.11 -12.85
CA LYS A 24 14.86 -2.34 -13.12
C LYS A 24 14.25 -2.64 -14.48
N LEU A 25 15.06 -3.00 -15.46
CA LEU A 25 14.57 -3.39 -16.78
C LEU A 25 13.74 -4.69 -16.69
N VAL A 26 14.14 -5.62 -15.83
CA VAL A 26 13.42 -6.89 -15.61
C VAL A 26 12.03 -6.64 -15.04
N TYR A 27 11.91 -5.98 -13.90
CA TYR A 27 10.62 -5.86 -13.22
C TYR A 27 9.73 -4.70 -13.75
N LYS A 28 10.24 -3.83 -14.61
CA LYS A 28 9.46 -2.79 -15.29
C LYS A 28 9.13 -3.12 -16.74
N ALA A 29 9.54 -4.27 -17.24
CA ALA A 29 9.21 -4.72 -18.59
C ALA A 29 7.68 -4.73 -18.79
N ASP A 30 7.24 -4.46 -20.00
CA ASP A 30 5.81 -4.42 -20.32
C ASP A 30 5.22 -5.83 -20.42
N THR A 31 6.00 -6.79 -20.92
CA THR A 31 5.61 -8.19 -21.10
C THR A 31 6.54 -9.13 -20.35
N GLU A 32 6.07 -10.37 -20.14
CA GLU A 32 6.87 -11.43 -19.53
C GLU A 32 8.10 -11.79 -20.38
N ASP A 33 7.96 -11.83 -21.72
CA ASP A 33 9.03 -12.18 -22.63
C ASP A 33 10.16 -11.14 -22.58
N LEU A 34 9.82 -9.86 -22.60
CA LEU A 34 10.80 -8.78 -22.45
C LEU A 34 11.51 -8.82 -21.08
N ALA A 35 10.78 -9.22 -20.04
CA ALA A 35 11.35 -9.37 -18.72
C ALA A 35 12.32 -10.57 -18.64
N LEU A 36 12.02 -11.67 -19.35
CA LEU A 36 12.93 -12.82 -19.46
C LEU A 36 14.21 -12.43 -20.20
N THR A 37 14.11 -11.78 -21.34
CA THR A 37 15.28 -11.28 -22.07
C THR A 37 16.14 -10.36 -21.20
N ALA A 38 15.52 -9.41 -20.50
CA ALA A 38 16.24 -8.54 -19.58
C ALA A 38 16.86 -9.30 -18.39
N LEU A 39 16.28 -10.42 -17.97
CA LEU A 39 16.85 -11.29 -16.93
C LEU A 39 18.05 -12.08 -17.46
N GLU A 40 18.04 -12.50 -18.73
CA GLU A 40 19.18 -13.14 -19.41
C GLU A 40 20.35 -12.18 -19.54
N ASP A 41 20.11 -10.96 -19.99
CA ASP A 41 21.12 -9.89 -20.05
C ASP A 41 21.73 -9.60 -18.66
N LEU A 42 20.87 -9.59 -17.64
CA LEU A 42 21.29 -9.39 -16.24
C LEU A 42 22.18 -10.56 -15.77
N GLU A 43 21.83 -11.79 -16.14
CA GLU A 43 22.59 -12.98 -15.80
C GLU A 43 23.94 -13.01 -16.52
N GLU A 44 24.02 -12.68 -17.79
CA GLU A 44 25.26 -12.56 -18.54
C GLU A 44 26.23 -11.57 -17.90
N LYS A 45 25.72 -10.40 -17.52
CA LYS A 45 26.51 -9.31 -16.95
C LYS A 45 26.94 -9.56 -15.51
N TRP A 46 26.04 -10.09 -14.67
CA TRP A 46 26.21 -10.14 -13.22
C TRP A 46 26.25 -11.56 -12.64
N GLY A 47 25.88 -12.58 -13.42
CA GLY A 47 25.73 -13.97 -12.94
C GLY A 47 27.04 -14.54 -12.36
N LYS A 48 28.17 -14.24 -12.96
CA LYS A 48 29.47 -14.67 -12.43
C LYS A 48 29.84 -14.04 -11.11
N LYS A 49 29.44 -12.78 -10.91
CA LYS A 49 29.79 -12.02 -9.70
C LYS A 49 28.77 -12.20 -8.56
N TYR A 50 27.49 -12.32 -8.91
CA TYR A 50 26.37 -12.40 -7.95
C TYR A 50 25.41 -13.55 -8.26
N PRO A 51 25.88 -14.81 -8.30
CA PRO A 51 25.05 -15.96 -8.73
C PRO A 51 23.83 -16.17 -7.81
N ALA A 52 23.97 -15.91 -6.50
CA ALA A 52 22.86 -16.08 -5.56
C ALA A 52 21.70 -15.11 -5.82
N SER A 53 21.99 -13.88 -6.21
CA SER A 53 20.96 -12.90 -6.55
C SER A 53 20.22 -13.28 -7.82
N ILE A 54 20.95 -13.68 -8.87
CA ILE A 54 20.36 -14.08 -10.15
C ILE A 54 19.59 -15.40 -10.01
N GLY A 55 20.19 -16.40 -9.36
CA GLY A 55 19.55 -17.71 -9.11
C GLY A 55 18.23 -17.57 -8.35
N SER A 56 18.14 -16.61 -7.43
CA SER A 56 16.89 -16.32 -6.72
C SER A 56 15.78 -15.82 -7.67
N TRP A 57 16.09 -15.08 -8.72
CA TRP A 57 15.10 -14.65 -9.72
C TRP A 57 14.69 -15.80 -10.62
N ARG A 58 15.63 -16.63 -11.07
CA ARG A 58 15.35 -17.83 -11.89
C ARG A 58 14.46 -18.82 -11.14
N ASN A 59 14.84 -19.17 -9.92
CA ASN A 59 14.10 -20.15 -9.12
C ASN A 59 12.67 -19.71 -8.77
N ASN A 60 12.45 -18.42 -8.60
CA ASN A 60 11.14 -17.87 -8.28
C ASN A 60 10.40 -17.32 -9.50
N TRP A 61 10.90 -17.50 -10.71
CA TRP A 61 10.36 -16.87 -11.91
C TRP A 61 8.87 -17.15 -12.12
N THR A 62 8.45 -18.40 -11.98
CA THR A 62 7.05 -18.80 -12.15
C THR A 62 6.09 -18.02 -11.24
N GLN A 63 6.53 -17.70 -10.05
CA GLN A 63 5.74 -16.89 -9.11
C GLN A 63 5.82 -15.39 -9.43
N LEU A 64 6.99 -14.92 -9.83
CA LEU A 64 7.22 -13.52 -10.16
C LEU A 64 6.54 -13.13 -11.47
N SER A 65 6.52 -14.03 -12.47
CA SER A 65 5.91 -13.75 -13.77
C SER A 65 4.40 -13.53 -13.71
N THR A 66 3.72 -14.03 -12.68
CA THR A 66 2.30 -13.75 -12.46
C THR A 66 1.99 -12.25 -12.35
N TYR A 67 2.99 -11.45 -11.98
CA TYR A 67 2.91 -10.00 -11.93
C TYR A 67 2.61 -9.37 -13.29
N PHE A 68 3.11 -9.95 -14.39
CA PHE A 68 2.93 -9.43 -15.75
C PHE A 68 1.52 -9.63 -16.31
N LYS A 69 0.70 -10.48 -15.66
CA LYS A 69 -0.73 -10.65 -15.99
C LYS A 69 -1.57 -9.41 -15.71
N TYR A 70 -1.06 -8.48 -14.90
CA TYR A 70 -1.78 -7.29 -14.51
C TYR A 70 -1.36 -6.07 -15.35
N PRO A 71 -2.30 -5.14 -15.66
CA PRO A 71 -1.99 -3.87 -16.32
C PRO A 71 -0.98 -3.03 -15.53
N SER A 72 -0.31 -2.11 -16.20
CA SER A 72 0.74 -1.26 -15.62
C SER A 72 0.27 -0.47 -14.40
N GLU A 73 -0.99 -0.04 -14.36
CA GLU A 73 -1.61 0.72 -13.28
C GLU A 73 -1.73 -0.13 -12.01
N ILE A 74 -2.19 -1.37 -12.15
CA ILE A 74 -2.28 -2.34 -11.05
C ILE A 74 -0.88 -2.77 -10.61
N ARG A 75 0.05 -2.98 -11.55
CA ARG A 75 1.44 -3.34 -11.24
C ARG A 75 2.13 -2.26 -10.38
N LYS A 76 1.84 -0.97 -10.63
CA LYS A 76 2.32 0.12 -9.77
C LYS A 76 1.88 -0.03 -8.31
N LEU A 77 0.64 -0.46 -8.07
CA LEU A 77 0.14 -0.70 -6.70
C LEU A 77 0.83 -1.89 -6.04
N ILE A 78 0.97 -3.01 -6.76
CA ILE A 78 1.66 -4.21 -6.26
C ILE A 78 3.12 -3.89 -5.93
N TYR A 79 3.76 -3.08 -6.75
CA TYR A 79 5.15 -2.66 -6.59
C TYR A 79 5.36 -1.73 -5.39
N THR A 80 4.37 -0.88 -5.06
CA THR A 80 4.49 0.13 -4.00
C THR A 80 3.80 -0.28 -2.70
N THR A 81 4.33 -1.30 -2.00
CA THR A 81 3.85 -1.68 -0.65
C THR A 81 4.29 -0.72 0.45
N ASN A 82 5.08 0.30 0.11
CA ASN A 82 5.63 1.26 1.08
C ASN A 82 4.57 2.02 1.89
N SER A 83 3.39 2.26 1.32
CA SER A 83 2.28 2.92 2.01
C SER A 83 1.75 2.07 3.18
N VAL A 84 1.55 0.77 2.96
CA VAL A 84 1.08 -0.17 3.99
C VAL A 84 2.16 -0.37 5.07
N GLU A 85 3.43 -0.55 4.66
CA GLU A 85 4.55 -0.68 5.60
C GLU A 85 4.70 0.59 6.45
N ASN A 86 4.58 1.77 5.83
CA ASN A 86 4.63 3.04 6.54
C ASN A 86 3.47 3.19 7.52
N PHE A 87 2.25 2.83 7.12
CA PHE A 87 1.08 2.84 7.99
C PHE A 87 1.27 1.92 9.19
N ASN A 88 1.66 0.67 8.96
CA ASN A 88 1.97 -0.28 10.03
C ASN A 88 3.06 0.22 10.97
N ARG A 89 4.08 0.90 10.43
CA ARG A 89 5.12 1.52 11.25
C ARG A 89 4.59 2.64 12.13
N GLN A 90 3.66 3.47 11.64
CA GLN A 90 3.01 4.50 12.46
C GLN A 90 2.16 3.89 13.57
N LEU A 91 1.38 2.85 13.28
CA LEU A 91 0.62 2.13 14.30
C LEU A 91 1.54 1.52 15.37
N ARG A 92 2.65 0.88 14.96
CA ARG A 92 3.63 0.29 15.88
C ARG A 92 4.27 1.30 16.82
N LYS A 93 4.46 2.56 16.43
CA LYS A 93 4.98 3.59 17.32
C LYS A 93 4.12 3.78 18.55
N VAL A 94 2.80 3.66 18.39
CA VAL A 94 1.82 3.86 19.47
C VAL A 94 1.60 2.56 20.25
N THR A 95 1.55 1.40 19.55
CA THR A 95 1.28 0.12 20.20
C THR A 95 2.50 -0.46 20.94
N LYS A 96 3.72 -0.18 20.47
CA LYS A 96 4.95 -0.75 21.04
C LYS A 96 5.20 -0.30 22.50
N SER A 97 4.73 0.88 22.88
CA SER A 97 4.90 1.43 24.24
C SER A 97 3.90 0.86 25.25
N LYS A 98 2.86 0.15 24.79
CA LYS A 98 1.82 -0.44 25.63
C LYS A 98 1.75 -1.94 25.39
N THR A 99 2.11 -2.72 26.39
CA THR A 99 2.11 -4.19 26.32
C THR A 99 0.75 -4.81 26.63
N ILE A 100 -0.07 -4.12 27.42
CA ILE A 100 -1.38 -4.62 27.86
C ILE A 100 -2.43 -3.53 27.68
N PHE A 101 -3.60 -3.93 27.16
CA PHE A 101 -4.77 -3.08 27.07
C PHE A 101 -5.86 -3.63 28.04
N PRO A 102 -6.50 -2.78 28.84
CA PRO A 102 -7.50 -3.22 29.78
C PRO A 102 -8.77 -3.75 29.12
N THR A 103 -9.11 -3.25 27.92
CA THR A 103 -10.27 -3.68 27.13
C THR A 103 -9.97 -3.56 25.64
N ASP A 104 -10.70 -4.32 24.81
CA ASP A 104 -10.62 -4.22 23.34
C ASP A 104 -11.00 -2.82 22.85
N ASP A 105 -11.99 -2.18 23.46
CA ASP A 105 -12.40 -0.81 23.15
C ASP A 105 -11.26 0.20 23.37
N ALA A 106 -10.47 0.03 24.39
CA ALA A 106 -9.30 0.87 24.67
C ALA A 106 -8.25 0.71 23.54
N LEU A 107 -8.04 -0.51 23.06
CA LEU A 107 -7.16 -0.80 21.92
C LEU A 107 -7.71 -0.16 20.64
N PHE A 108 -8.98 -0.37 20.31
CA PHE A 108 -9.62 0.20 19.12
C PHE A 108 -9.59 1.74 19.14
N LYS A 109 -9.88 2.35 20.25
CA LYS A 109 -9.81 3.82 20.41
C LYS A 109 -8.40 4.35 20.17
N MET A 110 -7.39 3.68 20.68
CA MET A 110 -6.01 4.07 20.48
C MET A 110 -5.58 3.91 19.02
N LEU A 111 -5.93 2.78 18.38
CA LEU A 111 -5.65 2.53 16.96
C LEU A 111 -6.35 3.58 16.08
N TYR A 112 -7.60 3.91 16.39
CA TYR A 112 -8.36 4.95 15.68
C TYR A 112 -7.67 6.31 15.77
N LEU A 113 -7.26 6.74 16.94
CA LEU A 113 -6.55 8.01 17.12
C LEU A 113 -5.21 8.03 16.39
N ALA A 114 -4.44 6.93 16.46
CA ALA A 114 -3.18 6.79 15.73
C ALA A 114 -3.39 6.84 14.20
N MET A 115 -4.46 6.23 13.71
CA MET A 115 -4.86 6.27 12.30
C MET A 115 -5.23 7.70 11.88
N MET A 116 -6.02 8.41 12.69
CA MET A 116 -6.40 9.80 12.41
C MET A 116 -5.17 10.71 12.32
N ASP A 117 -4.18 10.55 13.21
CA ASP A 117 -2.95 11.33 13.17
C ASP A 117 -2.05 10.96 11.96
N ALA A 118 -1.96 9.69 11.62
CA ALA A 118 -1.22 9.24 10.45
C ALA A 118 -1.84 9.78 9.14
N THR A 119 -3.17 9.77 9.03
CA THR A 119 -3.89 10.20 7.81
C THR A 119 -3.88 11.71 7.61
N LYS A 120 -3.70 12.52 8.66
CA LYS A 120 -3.51 13.98 8.52
C LYS A 120 -2.34 14.33 7.59
N LYS A 121 -1.31 13.49 7.56
CA LYS A 121 -0.11 13.66 6.73
C LYS A 121 -0.28 13.14 5.30
N TRP A 122 -1.37 12.45 4.99
CA TRP A 122 -1.64 11.89 3.68
C TRP A 122 -2.40 12.89 2.81
N THR A 123 -1.72 13.96 2.43
CA THR A 123 -2.29 15.04 1.61
C THR A 123 -2.07 14.83 0.11
N GLY A 124 -1.26 13.85 -0.28
CA GLY A 124 -0.96 13.54 -1.68
C GLY A 124 -2.16 12.95 -2.41
N LYS A 125 -2.48 13.51 -3.58
CA LYS A 125 -3.42 12.87 -4.50
C LYS A 125 -2.69 11.72 -5.19
N ALA A 126 -3.27 10.52 -5.18
CA ALA A 126 -2.79 9.45 -6.05
C ALA A 126 -3.09 9.83 -7.51
N TRP A 127 -2.04 9.94 -8.33
CA TRP A 127 -2.16 10.20 -9.76
C TRP A 127 -2.88 9.00 -10.40
N ASP A 128 -3.81 9.28 -11.32
CA ASP A 128 -4.57 8.28 -12.09
C ASP A 128 -5.33 7.25 -11.25
N TRP A 129 -5.77 7.65 -10.04
CA TRP A 129 -6.51 6.76 -9.15
C TRP A 129 -7.83 6.27 -9.77
N GLY A 130 -8.49 7.10 -10.61
CA GLY A 130 -9.68 6.72 -11.36
C GLY A 130 -9.40 5.53 -12.28
N LEU A 131 -8.39 5.63 -13.12
CA LEU A 131 -7.96 4.59 -14.06
C LEU A 131 -7.55 3.30 -13.33
N THR A 132 -6.85 3.43 -12.22
CA THR A 132 -6.46 2.29 -11.38
C THR A 132 -7.69 1.58 -10.77
N LEU A 133 -8.70 2.34 -10.31
CA LEU A 133 -9.94 1.78 -9.80
C LEU A 133 -10.74 1.05 -10.88
N ASP A 134 -10.84 1.63 -12.08
CA ASP A 134 -11.54 1.02 -13.21
C ASP A 134 -10.88 -0.32 -13.58
N GLN A 135 -9.56 -0.36 -13.67
CA GLN A 135 -8.82 -1.59 -13.90
C GLN A 135 -9.03 -2.62 -12.78
N LEU A 136 -9.02 -2.21 -11.52
CA LEU A 136 -9.32 -3.09 -10.39
C LEU A 136 -10.76 -3.63 -10.44
N CYS A 137 -11.74 -2.81 -10.84
CA CYS A 137 -13.12 -3.26 -11.02
C CYS A 137 -13.25 -4.33 -12.10
N ILE A 138 -12.52 -4.20 -13.22
CA ILE A 138 -12.49 -5.19 -14.29
C ILE A 138 -11.92 -6.52 -13.77
N TYR A 139 -10.80 -6.49 -13.06
CA TYR A 139 -10.12 -7.69 -12.58
C TYR A 139 -10.80 -8.38 -11.39
N LEU A 140 -11.36 -7.61 -10.46
CA LEU A 140 -11.94 -8.12 -9.21
C LEU A 140 -13.46 -8.31 -9.27
N GLY A 141 -14.08 -7.91 -10.38
CA GLY A 141 -15.50 -8.12 -10.65
C GLY A 141 -16.45 -7.27 -9.80
N SER A 142 -17.76 -7.58 -9.90
CA SER A 142 -18.85 -6.80 -9.32
C SER A 142 -18.79 -6.63 -7.78
N GLY A 143 -18.25 -7.59 -7.06
CA GLY A 143 -18.12 -7.51 -5.59
C GLY A 143 -17.20 -6.39 -5.11
N PHE A 144 -16.19 -6.04 -5.92
CA PHE A 144 -15.27 -4.94 -5.60
C PHE A 144 -15.91 -3.57 -5.91
N SER A 145 -16.68 -3.48 -6.99
CA SER A 145 -17.42 -2.26 -7.39
C SER A 145 -18.40 -1.81 -6.30
N GLN A 146 -19.15 -2.75 -5.69
CA GLN A 146 -20.05 -2.43 -4.59
C GLN A 146 -19.32 -1.90 -3.36
N ARG A 147 -18.16 -2.46 -3.00
CA ARG A 147 -17.36 -2.00 -1.85
C ARG A 147 -16.77 -0.59 -2.05
N ILE A 148 -16.41 -0.24 -3.28
CA ILE A 148 -15.94 1.11 -3.62
C ILE A 148 -17.07 2.12 -3.54
N SER A 149 -18.26 1.78 -4.04
CA SER A 149 -19.45 2.63 -3.97
C SER A 149 -19.81 2.99 -2.52
N ILE A 150 -19.71 2.03 -1.60
CA ILE A 150 -19.90 2.26 -0.15
C ILE A 150 -18.85 3.23 0.41
N LYS A 151 -17.56 3.07 0.05
CA LYS A 151 -16.48 3.98 0.49
C LYS A 151 -16.64 5.39 -0.06
N HIS A 152 -17.05 5.55 -1.32
CA HIS A 152 -17.36 6.87 -1.89
C HIS A 152 -18.55 7.54 -1.19
N ARG A 153 -19.56 6.78 -0.82
CA ARG A 153 -20.70 7.27 -0.03
C ARG A 153 -20.25 7.71 1.38
N PHE A 154 -19.35 6.96 2.02
CA PHE A 154 -18.78 7.30 3.33
C PHE A 154 -17.91 8.57 3.27
N ASN A 155 -17.06 8.71 2.25
CA ASN A 155 -16.24 9.91 2.05
C ASN A 155 -17.06 11.16 1.67
N ARG A 156 -18.23 10.99 1.06
CA ARG A 156 -19.18 12.10 0.83
C ARG A 156 -19.82 12.54 2.12
N ILE A 157 -20.18 11.60 3.01
CA ILE A 157 -20.76 11.90 4.34
C ILE A 157 -19.72 12.59 5.25
N SER A 158 -18.47 12.15 5.25
CA SER A 158 -17.41 12.77 6.04
C SER A 158 -16.99 14.17 5.53
N ARG A 159 -17.23 14.50 4.24
CA ARG A 159 -17.05 15.87 3.72
C ARG A 159 -18.19 16.81 4.08
N VAL A 160 -19.41 16.28 4.25
CA VAL A 160 -20.58 17.06 4.68
C VAL A 160 -20.50 17.34 6.19
N ASN A 161 -19.91 16.47 6.99
CA ASN A 161 -19.76 16.63 8.44
C ASN A 161 -18.46 17.36 8.87
N LYS A 162 -17.93 18.27 8.05
CA LYS A 162 -16.90 19.23 8.50
C LYS A 162 -17.47 20.40 9.32
N ARG A 163 -18.68 20.29 9.83
CA ARG A 163 -19.14 21.18 10.91
C ARG A 163 -18.73 20.54 12.24
N PRO A 164 -18.04 21.27 13.15
CA PRO A 164 -17.70 20.74 14.46
C PRO A 164 -19.02 20.47 15.21
N ILE A 165 -19.20 19.22 15.67
CA ILE A 165 -20.32 18.79 16.52
C ILE A 165 -20.09 19.32 17.96
N PHE A 166 -19.61 20.54 18.09
CA PHE A 166 -19.49 21.21 19.39
C PHE A 166 -19.94 22.68 19.23
N SER A 167 -21.24 22.87 19.10
CA SER A 167 -21.89 24.10 19.52
C SER A 167 -23.42 23.94 19.39
N ALA A 168 -24.02 23.20 20.32
CA ALA A 168 -25.41 23.40 20.69
C ALA A 168 -25.44 23.55 22.20
N PRO A 169 -25.86 24.71 22.73
CA PRO A 169 -26.09 24.84 24.16
C PRO A 169 -27.30 24.00 24.55
N LEU A 170 -27.12 23.18 25.57
CA LEU A 170 -28.22 22.50 26.27
C LEU A 170 -29.15 23.55 26.86
N THR A 171 -30.19 23.97 26.14
CA THR A 171 -31.31 24.66 26.73
C THR A 171 -32.22 23.64 27.39
N CYS A 172 -32.12 23.62 28.71
CA CYS A 172 -33.01 22.89 29.60
C CYS A 172 -34.42 23.53 29.50
N ASN A 173 -35.33 22.91 28.75
CA ASN A 173 -36.75 23.30 28.81
C ASN A 173 -37.38 22.71 30.06
N ARG A 174 -37.58 23.61 31.05
CA ARG A 174 -38.44 23.41 32.21
C ARG A 174 -39.88 23.18 31.72
N ILE A 175 -40.37 21.96 31.90
CA ILE A 175 -41.79 21.68 31.72
C ILE A 175 -42.51 22.18 32.97
N HIS A 176 -43.26 23.26 32.82
CA HIS A 176 -44.26 23.72 33.81
C HIS A 176 -45.40 22.71 33.83
N ALA A 177 -45.59 22.07 34.98
CA ALA A 177 -46.82 21.40 35.35
C ALA A 177 -47.83 22.47 35.75
N THR A 178 -48.98 22.50 35.08
CA THR A 178 -50.19 23.17 35.55
C THR A 178 -51.34 22.19 35.61
N LYS A 179 -51.82 22.01 36.82
CA LYS A 179 -53.13 21.54 37.29
C LYS A 179 -53.96 20.62 36.42
#